data_db1bf71b624b29f0b120f84ba138cc36
#
_entry.id   db1bf71b624b29f0b120f84ba138cc36
#
_cell.length_a   1.000
_cell.length_b   1.000
_cell.length_c   1.000
_cell.angle_alpha   90.00
_cell.angle_beta   90.00
_cell.angle_gamma   90.00
#
_symmetry.space_group_name_H-M   'P 1'
#
loop_
_entity.id
_entity.type
_entity.pdbx_description
1 polymer ?
#
loop_
_entity_poly.entity_id
_entity_poly.type
_entity_poly.pdbx_seq_one_letter_code
_entity_poly.pdbx_strand_id
1 'polypeptide(L)' 'MTVLKNLYDVQQLLKKYGILVHLGKRKWDIELMAIELDNLYKAGLLEKKIYLNAKLVLKHEHEYEERLEREKGLD' A
#
# COMPACT_ATOMS: atom_id res chain seq x y z
N MET A 1 4.86 14.60 -12.86
CA MET A 1 3.98 13.51 -12.40
C MET A 1 4.79 12.54 -11.53
N THR A 2 4.30 12.23 -10.35
CA THR A 2 5.05 11.40 -9.40
C THR A 2 4.68 9.94 -9.58
N VAL A 3 5.66 9.09 -9.87
CA VAL A 3 5.46 7.65 -9.93
C VAL A 3 5.72 7.07 -8.55
N LEU A 4 4.78 6.29 -8.04
CA LEU A 4 4.92 5.64 -6.74
C LEU A 4 5.85 4.43 -6.90
N LYS A 5 6.86 4.33 -6.06
CA LYS A 5 7.90 3.30 -6.19
C LYS A 5 7.93 2.31 -5.05
N ASN A 6 7.53 2.74 -3.85
CA ASN A 6 7.64 1.90 -2.66
C ASN A 6 6.52 2.22 -1.67
N LEU A 7 6.53 1.50 -0.56
CA LEU A 7 5.52 1.65 0.48
C LEU A 7 5.47 3.06 1.05
N TYR A 8 6.62 3.67 1.22
CA TYR A 8 6.70 5.04 1.74
C TYR A 8 5.93 6.01 0.84
N ASP A 9 6.09 5.87 -0.49
CA ASP A 9 5.40 6.73 -1.44
C ASP A 9 3.89 6.59 -1.32
N VAL A 10 3.38 5.37 -1.12
CA VAL A 10 1.96 5.14 -0.93
C VAL A 10 1.48 5.75 0.38
N GLN A 11 2.27 5.64 1.45
CA GLN A 11 1.96 6.27 2.72
C GLN A 11 1.83 7.78 2.56
N GLN A 12 2.75 8.40 1.83
CA GLN A 12 2.71 9.84 1.61
C GLN A 12 1.49 10.25 0.78
N LEU A 13 1.11 9.43 -0.19
CA LEU A 13 -0.10 9.68 -0.96
C LEU A 13 -1.33 9.68 -0.05
N LEU A 14 -1.49 8.66 0.78
CA LEU A 14 -2.63 8.56 1.69
C LEU A 14 -2.64 9.70 2.70
N LYS A 15 -1.47 10.12 3.16
CA LYS A 15 -1.34 11.21 4.12
C LYS A 15 -1.91 12.52 3.58
N LYS A 16 -1.82 12.74 2.26
CA LYS A 16 -2.40 13.93 1.64
C LYS A 16 -3.92 13.99 1.82
N TYR A 17 -4.56 12.85 2.02
CA TYR A 17 -5.99 12.76 2.25
C TYR A 17 -6.33 12.63 3.73
N GLY A 18 -5.34 12.86 4.60
CA GLY A 18 -5.55 12.77 6.04
C GLY A 18 -5.58 11.34 6.57
N ILE A 19 -5.11 10.38 5.79
CA ILE A 19 -5.13 8.97 6.17
C ILE A 19 -3.74 8.54 6.61
N LEU A 20 -3.61 8.16 7.89
CA LEU A 20 -2.37 7.66 8.44
C LEU A 20 -2.53 6.19 8.75
N VAL A 21 -1.68 5.36 8.15
CA VAL A 21 -1.69 3.93 8.40
C VAL A 21 -0.38 3.54 9.07
N HIS A 22 -0.47 3.10 10.32
CA HIS A 22 0.70 2.65 11.05
C HIS A 22 0.27 1.72 12.19
N LEU A 23 0.07 0.44 11.85
CA LEU A 23 -0.39 -0.57 12.80
C LEU A 23 0.76 -1.29 13.50
N GLY A 24 1.99 -1.10 13.02
CA GLY A 24 3.16 -1.73 13.60
C GLY A 24 3.59 -3.01 12.93
N LYS A 25 2.75 -3.61 12.11
CA LYS A 25 3.12 -4.76 11.29
C LYS A 25 2.98 -4.38 9.82
N ARG A 26 4.06 -4.52 9.08
CA ARG A 26 4.13 -4.07 7.69
C ARG A 26 3.06 -4.71 6.82
N LYS A 27 2.82 -6.01 6.98
CA LYS A 27 1.81 -6.70 6.19
C LYS A 27 0.40 -6.16 6.45
N TRP A 28 0.09 -5.86 7.70
CA TRP A 28 -1.20 -5.28 8.07
C TRP A 28 -1.34 -3.85 7.55
N ASP A 29 -0.26 -3.09 7.61
CA ASP A 29 -0.25 -1.72 7.07
C ASP A 29 -0.55 -1.75 5.57
N ILE A 30 0.08 -2.67 4.84
CA ILE A 30 -0.13 -2.83 3.40
C ILE A 30 -1.59 -3.17 3.10
N GLU A 31 -2.17 -4.10 3.85
CA GLU A 31 -3.56 -4.52 3.64
C GLU A 31 -4.53 -3.37 3.91
N LEU A 32 -4.30 -2.61 4.98
CA LEU A 32 -5.16 -1.47 5.29
C LEU A 32 -5.01 -0.36 4.26
N MET A 33 -3.79 -0.11 3.79
CA MET A 33 -3.56 0.87 2.73
C MET A 33 -4.33 0.52 1.46
N ALA A 34 -4.38 -0.78 1.12
CA ALA A 34 -5.12 -1.23 -0.05
C ALA A 34 -6.61 -0.92 0.09
N ILE A 35 -7.18 -1.13 1.26
CA ILE A 35 -8.58 -0.82 1.53
C ILE A 35 -8.83 0.69 1.39
N GLU A 36 -7.93 1.49 1.97
CA GLU A 36 -8.07 2.95 1.90
C GLU A 36 -7.96 3.47 0.47
N LEU A 37 -7.06 2.89 -0.33
CA LEU A 37 -6.94 3.25 -1.74
C LEU A 37 -8.22 2.92 -2.51
N ASP A 38 -8.81 1.76 -2.24
CA ASP A 38 -10.06 1.37 -2.87
C ASP A 38 -11.18 2.35 -2.53
N ASN A 39 -11.24 2.77 -1.26
CA ASN A 39 -12.25 3.73 -0.82
C ASN A 39 -12.08 5.09 -1.51
N LEU A 40 -10.85 5.58 -1.61
CA LEU A 40 -10.56 6.84 -2.28
C LEU A 40 -10.91 6.77 -3.77
N TYR A 41 -10.61 5.67 -4.40
CA TYR A 41 -10.90 5.49 -5.82
C TYR A 41 -12.41 5.45 -6.06
N LYS A 42 -13.14 4.71 -5.23
CA LYS A 42 -14.60 4.63 -5.33
C LYS A 42 -15.26 6.00 -5.11
N ALA A 43 -14.66 6.82 -4.27
CA ALA A 43 -15.15 8.16 -3.99
C ALA A 43 -14.78 9.16 -5.10
N GLY A 44 -14.04 8.73 -6.11
CA GLY A 44 -13.64 9.60 -7.21
C GLY A 44 -12.50 10.55 -6.88
N LEU A 45 -11.78 10.29 -5.79
CA LEU A 45 -10.71 11.16 -5.32
C LEU A 45 -9.33 10.83 -5.90
N LEU A 46 -9.17 9.63 -6.47
CA LEU A 46 -7.91 9.20 -7.09
C LEU A 46 -8.10 8.94 -8.57
N GLU A 47 -7.13 9.40 -9.37
CA GLU A 47 -7.08 9.06 -10.78
C GLU A 47 -6.76 7.56 -10.91
N LYS A 48 -7.30 6.95 -11.96
CA LYS A 48 -7.10 5.52 -12.20
C LYS A 48 -5.63 5.13 -12.29
N LYS A 49 -4.80 5.95 -12.96
CA LYS A 49 -3.37 5.66 -13.09
C LYS A 49 -2.67 5.62 -11.75
N ILE A 50 -2.97 6.57 -10.89
CA ILE A 50 -2.37 6.65 -9.56
C ILE A 50 -2.85 5.47 -8.71
N TYR A 51 -4.14 5.19 -8.76
CA TYR A 51 -4.74 4.07 -8.04
C TYR A 51 -4.07 2.74 -8.44
N LEU A 52 -3.95 2.47 -9.74
CA LEU A 52 -3.35 1.22 -10.21
C LEU A 52 -1.87 1.13 -9.86
N ASN A 53 -1.15 2.25 -9.95
CA ASN A 53 0.26 2.28 -9.56
C ASN A 53 0.42 1.96 -8.07
N ALA A 54 -0.39 2.58 -7.22
CA ALA A 54 -0.34 2.34 -5.79
C ALA A 54 -0.68 0.88 -5.45
N LYS A 55 -1.71 0.33 -6.08
CA LYS A 55 -2.09 -1.07 -5.85
C LYS A 55 -0.98 -2.03 -6.25
N LEU A 56 -0.30 -1.74 -7.36
CA LEU A 56 0.81 -2.58 -7.81
C LEU A 56 1.98 -2.54 -6.83
N VAL A 57 2.30 -1.35 -6.32
CA VAL A 57 3.35 -1.21 -5.30
C VAL A 57 2.99 -2.05 -4.07
N LEU A 58 1.76 -1.94 -3.59
CA LEU A 58 1.32 -2.70 -2.41
C LEU A 58 1.35 -4.19 -2.66
N LYS A 59 0.99 -4.62 -3.85
CA LYS A 59 1.05 -6.04 -4.20
C LYS A 59 2.47 -6.59 -4.10
N HIS A 60 3.43 -5.86 -4.65
CA HIS A 60 4.84 -6.27 -4.60
C HIS A 60 5.37 -6.29 -3.18
N GLU A 61 5.02 -5.29 -2.38
CA GLU A 61 5.46 -5.23 -0.99
C GLU A 61 4.85 -6.36 -0.18
N HIS A 62 3.57 -6.68 -0.43
CA HIS A 62 2.90 -7.77 0.25
C HIS A 62 3.53 -9.13 -0.08
N GLU A 63 3.84 -9.37 -1.35
CA GLU A 63 4.50 -10.59 -1.78
C GLU A 63 5.88 -10.72 -1.14
N TYR A 64 6.60 -9.62 -1.02
CA TYR A 64 7.90 -9.60 -0.38
C TYR A 64 7.79 -10.00 1.10
N GLU A 65 6.82 -9.44 1.82
CA GLU A 65 6.60 -9.77 3.23
C GLU A 65 6.19 -11.22 3.42
N GLU A 66 5.35 -11.75 2.53
CA GLU A 66 4.97 -13.16 2.59
C GLU A 66 6.16 -14.07 2.38
N ARG A 67 7.06 -13.70 1.48
CA ARG A 67 8.28 -14.48 1.23
C ARG A 67 9.15 -14.51 2.47
N LEU A 68 9.33 -13.36 3.13
CA LEU A 68 10.11 -13.28 4.36
C LEU A 68 9.50 -14.15 5.46
N GLU A 69 8.18 -14.14 5.59
CA GLU A 69 7.50 -14.98 6.58
C GLU A 69 7.73 -16.46 6.31
N ARG A 70 7.66 -16.89 5.05
CA ARG A 70 7.90 -18.28 4.69
C ARG A 70 9.32 -18.70 5.00
N GLU A 71 10.29 -17.85 4.72
CA GLU A 71 11.70 -18.14 5.01
C GLU A 71 11.91 -18.30 6.51
N LYS A 72 11.29 -17.44 7.32
CA LYS A 72 11.38 -17.54 8.78
C LYS A 72 10.66 -18.78 9.29
N GLY A 73 9.55 -19.16 8.66
CA GLY A 73 8.76 -20.30 9.07
C GLY A 73 9.40 -21.65 8.80
N LEU A 74 10.46 -21.65 8.00
CA LEU A 74 11.17 -22.89 7.68
C LEU A 74 12.24 -23.27 8.72
N ASP A 75 12.50 -22.41 9.66
CA ASP A 75 13.53 -22.65 10.71
C ASP A 75 13.10 -23.66 11.75
#